data_c80a4e735f54a7836061fb77d17a743a
#
_entry.id   c80a4e735f54a7836061fb77d17a743a
#
_cell.length_a   1.000
_cell.length_b   1.000
_cell.length_c   1.000
_cell.angle_alpha   90.00
_cell.angle_beta   90.00
_cell.angle_gamma   90.00
#
_symmetry.space_group_name_H-M   'P 1'
#
loop_
_entity.id
_entity.type
_entity.pdbx_description
1 polymer ?
#
loop_
_entity_poly.entity_id
_entity_poly.type
_entity_poly.pdbx_seq_one_letter_code
_entity_poly.pdbx_strand_id
1 'polypeptide(L)'
;MERYLPTGNEMISLPKLNEQTAAIEDLTFLSMQQRGMIELCGTENVPLMQPFIQIDQEELAFTGLQWSREHFWIPVGQKETQSVSVKLTVLTPVGERGFAVRIAAMPKADCRVTFGLRGLWSKSVHCVNEDKELTGHAYMYESAWNSSFIMDYRVGFPAFALAPMSDHAGKSEWAQTEDGISYQISCELNAKAGQEEAFTIFWGLGFEEVAAATSAKEQLRRGWDWLYRKTADWLDKRTVQLPTTELTEVYNVNQFFCLFYATGRTFDTEELICATSRSTRYYVSAAYWDRDSLLWAFPTILRADAALAKEVLTYVFTRQRQNIGVHSRFIDGTMLEPGFELDELVAPVLALQAYLSETHDEAFLQERFVQDGLSLILARLREARHPDTALYETFLQPTDDEIVHPYLTYDNVLVWRALQLLADWRPAQRGSLLAEADAVRAAIFTHCVKKDADGQPYFAWSVDLAGHHDVYDEPPGSLQLLPYYGFCERTDVIWQNTVRMIRSADYKFSFAGKPIAEIGCPHAPWPWVLSLCNSLLCGHAEQALRELTIMPMDNGIACESVDADTGECTTGSAFATCAGFLCHALLTACKEGSSCGTI
;
A
#
# COMPACT_ATOMS: atom_id res chain seq x y z
N MET A 1 -20.89 -0.18 6.15
CA MET A 1 -19.68 -0.97 5.78
C MET A 1 -18.92 -1.30 7.05
N GLU A 2 -18.31 -2.48 7.16
CA GLU A 2 -17.41 -2.80 8.27
C GLU A 2 -16.18 -1.91 8.22
N ARG A 3 -15.72 -1.46 9.38
CA ARG A 3 -14.57 -0.56 9.51
C ARG A 3 -13.41 -1.30 10.15
N TYR A 4 -12.27 -1.18 9.53
CA TYR A 4 -11.04 -1.84 9.97
C TYR A 4 -9.94 -0.83 10.30
N LEU A 5 -9.06 -1.24 11.21
CA LEU A 5 -7.86 -0.51 11.65
C LEU A 5 -6.63 -1.36 11.30
N PRO A 6 -6.18 -1.36 10.03
CA PRO A 6 -5.01 -2.14 9.66
C PRO A 6 -3.77 -1.66 10.43
N THR A 7 -2.93 -2.62 10.79
CA THR A 7 -1.59 -2.41 11.32
C THR A 7 -0.65 -3.47 10.77
N GLY A 8 0.65 -3.24 10.84
CA GLY A 8 1.64 -4.16 10.30
C GLY A 8 3.05 -3.64 10.49
N ASN A 9 4.00 -4.51 10.25
CA ASN A 9 5.42 -4.18 10.09
C ASN A 9 5.95 -4.81 8.79
N GLU A 10 7.24 -4.76 8.56
CA GLU A 10 7.85 -5.31 7.35
C GLU A 10 7.63 -6.81 7.16
N MET A 11 7.31 -7.57 8.23
CA MET A 11 7.18 -9.04 8.20
C MET A 11 5.72 -9.51 8.21
N ILE A 12 4.88 -8.89 9.03
CA ILE A 12 3.48 -9.30 9.27
C ILE A 12 2.54 -8.14 9.05
N SER A 13 1.36 -8.41 8.49
CA SER A 13 0.26 -7.47 8.42
C SER A 13 -0.99 -8.04 9.10
N LEU A 14 -1.75 -7.18 9.73
CA LEU A 14 -3.07 -7.44 10.32
C LEU A 14 -4.08 -6.51 9.64
N PRO A 15 -4.53 -6.86 8.41
CA PRO A 15 -5.35 -5.96 7.60
C PRO A 15 -6.77 -5.77 8.12
N LYS A 16 -7.32 -6.76 8.85
CA LYS A 16 -8.70 -6.75 9.32
C LYS A 16 -8.77 -6.79 10.86
N LEU A 17 -8.23 -5.74 11.52
CA LEU A 17 -8.59 -5.46 12.92
C LEU A 17 -9.95 -4.74 12.92
N ASN A 18 -10.99 -5.45 13.31
CA ASN A 18 -12.36 -4.96 13.26
C ASN A 18 -12.63 -3.93 14.36
N GLU A 19 -13.07 -2.72 13.96
CA GLU A 19 -13.29 -1.60 14.87
C GLU A 19 -14.47 -1.85 15.84
N GLN A 20 -15.46 -2.65 15.44
CA GLN A 20 -16.66 -2.90 16.24
C GLN A 20 -16.47 -4.00 17.28
N THR A 21 -15.78 -5.07 16.89
CA THR A 21 -15.65 -6.29 17.70
C THR A 21 -14.28 -6.43 18.36
N ALA A 22 -13.28 -5.65 17.92
CA ALA A 22 -11.87 -5.80 18.26
C ALA A 22 -11.26 -7.15 17.81
N ALA A 23 -11.93 -7.88 16.92
CA ALA A 23 -11.42 -9.12 16.35
C ALA A 23 -10.27 -8.82 15.38
N ILE A 24 -9.25 -9.65 15.37
CA ILE A 24 -8.27 -9.79 14.30
C ILE A 24 -8.78 -10.94 13.43
N GLU A 25 -9.37 -10.59 12.29
CA GLU A 25 -10.06 -11.56 11.43
C GLU A 25 -9.08 -12.36 10.58
N ASP A 26 -7.97 -11.72 10.18
CA ASP A 26 -6.89 -12.32 9.41
C ASP A 26 -5.50 -11.86 9.86
N LEU A 27 -4.50 -12.60 9.41
CA LEU A 27 -3.09 -12.30 9.54
C LEU A 27 -2.41 -12.67 8.23
N THR A 28 -1.56 -11.78 7.71
CA THR A 28 -0.87 -12.02 6.44
C THR A 28 0.64 -11.84 6.55
N PHE A 29 1.38 -12.57 5.74
CA PHE A 29 2.82 -12.43 5.55
C PHE A 29 3.22 -12.87 4.14
N LEU A 30 4.39 -12.41 3.69
CA LEU A 30 4.88 -12.67 2.34
C LEU A 30 5.80 -13.89 2.31
N SER A 31 5.66 -14.71 1.26
CA SER A 31 6.54 -15.85 0.98
C SER A 31 7.09 -15.78 -0.44
N MET A 32 8.41 -15.78 -0.58
CA MET A 32 9.06 -15.85 -1.89
C MET A 32 8.82 -17.20 -2.55
N GLN A 33 8.84 -18.29 -1.77
CA GLN A 33 8.57 -19.63 -2.27
C GLN A 33 7.16 -19.77 -2.85
N GLN A 34 6.17 -19.11 -2.21
CA GLN A 34 4.79 -19.09 -2.70
C GLN A 34 4.51 -17.97 -3.70
N ARG A 35 5.51 -17.12 -4.00
CA ARG A 35 5.44 -15.97 -4.93
C ARG A 35 4.40 -14.93 -4.58
N GLY A 36 3.97 -14.84 -3.31
CA GLY A 36 2.89 -13.94 -2.92
C GLY A 36 2.68 -13.89 -1.43
N MET A 37 1.46 -13.56 -1.05
CA MET A 37 1.03 -13.43 0.32
C MET A 37 0.31 -14.69 0.80
N ILE A 38 0.55 -15.07 2.04
CA ILE A 38 -0.19 -16.10 2.76
C ILE A 38 -1.08 -15.40 3.79
N GLU A 39 -2.36 -15.74 3.78
CA GLU A 39 -3.35 -15.34 4.77
C GLU A 39 -3.71 -16.51 5.67
N LEU A 40 -3.80 -16.25 6.97
CA LEU A 40 -4.45 -17.12 7.94
C LEU A 40 -5.73 -16.43 8.37
N CYS A 41 -6.86 -17.14 8.34
CA CYS A 41 -8.15 -16.60 8.70
C CYS A 41 -9.03 -17.59 9.49
N GLY A 42 -10.04 -17.05 10.16
CA GLY A 42 -11.14 -17.79 10.76
C GLY A 42 -12.24 -18.10 9.75
N THR A 43 -13.47 -18.17 10.22
CA THR A 43 -14.69 -18.21 9.41
C THR A 43 -15.40 -16.85 9.49
N GLU A 44 -16.47 -16.67 8.72
CA GLU A 44 -17.32 -15.46 8.82
C GLU A 44 -17.88 -15.23 10.24
N ASN A 45 -18.08 -16.28 11.02
CA ASN A 45 -18.69 -16.20 12.34
C ASN A 45 -17.69 -16.27 13.50
N VAL A 46 -16.49 -16.82 13.28
CA VAL A 46 -15.47 -16.98 14.31
C VAL A 46 -14.14 -16.45 13.74
N PRO A 47 -13.62 -15.32 14.26
CA PRO A 47 -12.40 -14.72 13.76
C PRO A 47 -11.17 -15.58 14.06
N LEU A 48 -10.07 -15.28 13.35
CA LEU A 48 -8.77 -15.88 13.65
C LEU A 48 -8.38 -15.64 15.11
N MET A 49 -8.60 -14.41 15.62
CA MET A 49 -8.27 -14.04 16.99
C MET A 49 -9.31 -13.06 17.55
N GLN A 50 -9.86 -13.36 18.72
CA GLN A 50 -10.76 -12.50 19.47
C GLN A 50 -10.19 -12.24 20.86
N PRO A 51 -9.71 -11.03 21.16
CA PRO A 51 -9.41 -10.63 22.54
C PRO A 51 -10.67 -10.70 23.41
N PHE A 52 -10.52 -11.10 24.67
CA PHE A 52 -11.61 -11.07 25.64
C PHE A 52 -11.10 -10.70 27.03
N ILE A 53 -11.99 -10.19 27.85
CA ILE A 53 -11.76 -9.89 29.26
C ILE A 53 -13.00 -10.26 30.07
N GLN A 54 -12.81 -10.86 31.26
CA GLN A 54 -13.89 -11.16 32.22
C GLN A 54 -13.57 -10.50 33.55
N ILE A 55 -14.57 -9.91 34.18
CA ILE A 55 -14.51 -9.33 35.52
C ILE A 55 -15.41 -10.19 36.43
N ASP A 56 -14.85 -10.86 37.43
CA ASP A 56 -15.56 -11.78 38.30
C ASP A 56 -16.40 -12.83 37.53
N GLN A 57 -15.85 -13.36 36.44
CA GLN A 57 -16.42 -14.32 35.48
C GLN A 57 -17.50 -13.77 34.53
N GLU A 58 -17.82 -12.48 34.59
CA GLU A 58 -18.69 -11.85 33.59
C GLU A 58 -17.85 -11.26 32.45
N GLU A 59 -18.15 -11.67 31.21
CA GLU A 59 -17.44 -11.19 30.03
C GLU A 59 -17.84 -9.77 29.69
N LEU A 60 -16.85 -8.88 29.55
CA LEU A 60 -17.02 -7.53 29.09
C LEU A 60 -16.82 -7.49 27.56
N ALA A 61 -17.88 -7.20 26.83
CA ALA A 61 -17.79 -7.06 25.38
C ALA A 61 -16.92 -5.86 24.97
N PHE A 62 -16.08 -6.06 23.96
CA PHE A 62 -15.27 -5.00 23.36
C PHE A 62 -16.03 -4.09 22.37
N THR A 63 -17.32 -4.31 22.19
CA THR A 63 -18.14 -3.36 21.42
C THR A 63 -18.15 -1.98 22.06
N GLY A 64 -18.04 -0.94 21.24
CA GLY A 64 -18.03 0.46 21.70
C GLY A 64 -16.68 0.92 22.28
N LEU A 65 -15.57 0.27 21.95
CA LEU A 65 -14.25 0.81 22.16
C LEU A 65 -14.10 2.15 21.42
N GLN A 66 -13.48 3.12 22.08
CA GLN A 66 -13.02 4.34 21.44
C GLN A 66 -11.62 4.10 20.88
N TRP A 67 -11.52 4.06 19.57
CA TRP A 67 -10.28 3.77 18.89
C TRP A 67 -9.49 5.02 18.56
N SER A 68 -8.15 4.89 18.63
CA SER A 68 -7.17 5.84 18.13
C SER A 68 -5.98 5.10 17.51
N ARG A 69 -5.17 5.81 16.73
CA ARG A 69 -3.88 5.32 16.25
C ARG A 69 -2.77 6.09 16.96
N GLU A 70 -2.22 5.53 18.05
CA GLU A 70 -1.05 6.11 18.70
C GLU A 70 0.13 6.14 17.70
N HIS A 71 0.86 7.25 17.62
CA HIS A 71 1.90 7.50 16.61
C HIS A 71 1.42 7.31 15.16
N PHE A 72 0.13 7.56 14.89
CA PHE A 72 -0.58 7.40 13.61
C PHE A 72 -0.64 5.96 13.06
N TRP A 73 -0.13 4.95 13.79
CA TRP A 73 -0.05 3.59 13.29
C TRP A 73 -0.44 2.48 14.28
N ILE A 74 -0.24 2.67 15.56
CA ILE A 74 -0.51 1.66 16.57
C ILE A 74 -1.99 1.75 17.01
N PRO A 75 -2.85 0.74 16.68
CA PRO A 75 -4.25 0.77 17.09
C PRO A 75 -4.40 0.61 18.61
N VAL A 76 -5.15 1.52 19.20
CA VAL A 76 -5.46 1.52 20.63
C VAL A 76 -6.95 1.75 20.82
N GLY A 77 -7.63 0.76 21.39
CA GLY A 77 -9.03 0.82 21.78
C GLY A 77 -9.17 1.02 23.29
N GLN A 78 -9.99 1.96 23.72
CA GLN A 78 -10.25 2.24 25.13
C GLN A 78 -11.74 2.20 25.44
N LYS A 79 -12.09 1.68 26.62
CA LYS A 79 -13.47 1.65 27.11
C LYS A 79 -13.51 1.89 28.60
N GLU A 80 -14.33 2.84 28.98
CA GLU A 80 -14.63 3.15 30.37
C GLU A 80 -16.00 2.60 30.75
N THR A 81 -16.10 1.85 31.83
CA THR A 81 -17.37 1.34 32.39
C THR A 81 -17.53 1.78 33.84
N GLN A 82 -18.64 1.41 34.48
CA GLN A 82 -18.84 1.67 35.89
C GLN A 82 -17.87 0.88 36.79
N SER A 83 -17.42 -0.31 36.34
CA SER A 83 -16.61 -1.23 37.13
C SER A 83 -15.13 -1.23 36.77
N VAL A 84 -14.77 -0.92 35.50
CA VAL A 84 -13.40 -1.07 35.00
C VAL A 84 -13.13 -0.14 33.82
N SER A 85 -11.89 0.36 33.72
CA SER A 85 -11.33 0.97 32.52
C SER A 85 -10.51 -0.09 31.78
N VAL A 86 -10.72 -0.27 30.48
CA VAL A 86 -10.03 -1.27 29.67
C VAL A 86 -9.29 -0.58 28.51
N LYS A 87 -8.04 -1.01 28.25
CA LYS A 87 -7.24 -0.61 27.10
C LYS A 87 -6.79 -1.85 26.33
N LEU A 88 -7.08 -1.91 25.05
CA LEU A 88 -6.57 -2.90 24.10
C LEU A 88 -5.58 -2.26 23.17
N THR A 89 -4.38 -2.82 23.02
CA THR A 89 -3.36 -2.35 22.08
C THR A 89 -2.89 -3.51 21.22
N VAL A 90 -2.87 -3.30 19.89
CA VAL A 90 -2.29 -4.24 18.94
C VAL A 90 -1.00 -3.63 18.40
N LEU A 91 0.12 -4.27 18.68
CA LEU A 91 1.46 -3.79 18.31
C LEU A 91 2.12 -4.75 17.32
N THR A 92 2.54 -4.22 16.19
CA THR A 92 3.40 -4.90 15.22
C THR A 92 4.80 -4.26 15.31
N PRO A 93 5.70 -4.79 16.15
CA PRO A 93 6.97 -4.12 16.44
C PRO A 93 7.88 -4.10 15.22
N VAL A 94 8.43 -2.94 14.89
CA VAL A 94 9.39 -2.79 13.77
C VAL A 94 10.66 -3.59 14.03
N GLY A 95 11.10 -4.38 13.03
CA GLY A 95 12.26 -5.25 13.09
C GLY A 95 12.02 -6.56 13.83
N GLU A 96 10.77 -6.95 14.07
CA GLU A 96 10.41 -8.20 14.71
C GLU A 96 9.60 -9.11 13.76
N ARG A 97 9.82 -10.41 13.87
CA ARG A 97 9.04 -11.41 13.12
C ARG A 97 7.80 -11.80 13.93
N GLY A 98 6.86 -10.86 14.08
CA GLY A 98 5.66 -11.11 14.85
C GLY A 98 4.91 -9.86 15.26
N PHE A 99 4.00 -10.03 16.19
CA PHE A 99 3.15 -8.98 16.76
C PHE A 99 2.79 -9.29 18.20
N ALA A 100 2.21 -8.33 18.90
CA ALA A 100 1.74 -8.51 20.26
C ALA A 100 0.35 -7.91 20.46
N VAL A 101 -0.46 -8.58 21.28
CA VAL A 101 -1.77 -8.09 21.73
C VAL A 101 -1.70 -7.89 23.24
N ARG A 102 -1.93 -6.66 23.70
CA ARG A 102 -1.95 -6.30 25.12
C ARG A 102 -3.33 -5.84 25.53
N ILE A 103 -3.90 -6.51 26.55
CA ILE A 103 -5.15 -6.13 27.21
C ILE A 103 -4.79 -5.64 28.60
N ALA A 104 -5.11 -4.38 28.92
CA ALA A 104 -4.92 -3.80 30.24
C ALA A 104 -6.27 -3.44 30.86
N ALA A 105 -6.39 -3.60 32.16
CA ALA A 105 -7.59 -3.26 32.93
C ALA A 105 -7.23 -2.56 34.24
N MET A 106 -7.95 -1.51 34.55
CA MET A 106 -7.87 -0.82 35.85
C MET A 106 -9.25 -0.87 36.52
N PRO A 107 -9.50 -1.84 37.41
CA PRO A 107 -10.77 -1.99 38.07
C PRO A 107 -11.00 -0.90 39.13
N LYS A 108 -12.28 -0.57 39.40
CA LYS A 108 -12.69 0.43 40.40
C LYS A 108 -12.93 -0.19 41.79
N ALA A 109 -12.95 -1.53 41.88
CA ALA A 109 -12.99 -2.30 43.10
C ALA A 109 -12.08 -3.53 42.97
N ASP A 110 -11.65 -4.10 44.10
CA ASP A 110 -10.90 -5.35 44.09
C ASP A 110 -11.74 -6.42 43.40
N CYS A 111 -11.20 -7.09 42.40
CA CYS A 111 -11.92 -8.13 41.63
C CYS A 111 -10.95 -9.15 41.05
N ARG A 112 -11.51 -10.22 40.48
CA ARG A 112 -10.78 -11.18 39.68
C ARG A 112 -10.93 -10.80 38.19
N VAL A 113 -9.83 -10.68 37.49
CA VAL A 113 -9.80 -10.34 36.07
C VAL A 113 -9.22 -11.52 35.28
N THR A 114 -9.94 -12.01 34.30
CA THR A 114 -9.44 -12.99 33.33
C THR A 114 -9.23 -12.29 32.01
N PHE A 115 -8.00 -12.27 31.57
CA PHE A 115 -7.60 -11.78 30.23
C PHE A 115 -7.42 -12.94 29.29
N GLY A 116 -7.69 -12.77 28.00
CA GLY A 116 -7.37 -13.81 27.05
C GLY A 116 -7.53 -13.43 25.58
N LEU A 117 -7.10 -14.38 24.76
CA LEU A 117 -7.26 -14.40 23.32
C LEU A 117 -7.80 -15.78 22.94
N ARG A 118 -8.87 -15.83 22.18
CA ARG A 118 -9.44 -17.07 21.64
C ARG A 118 -9.67 -16.92 20.14
N GLY A 119 -9.76 -18.00 19.40
CA GLY A 119 -10.00 -17.92 17.97
C GLY A 119 -10.13 -19.26 17.29
N LEU A 120 -10.24 -19.19 15.97
CA LEU A 120 -10.33 -20.33 15.09
C LEU A 120 -9.36 -20.15 13.92
N TRP A 121 -8.42 -21.08 13.76
CA TRP A 121 -7.65 -21.19 12.54
C TRP A 121 -8.38 -22.14 11.58
N SER A 122 -9.15 -21.58 10.66
CA SER A 122 -9.96 -22.32 9.71
C SER A 122 -9.20 -22.62 8.42
N LYS A 123 -8.58 -21.60 7.83
CA LYS A 123 -7.94 -21.70 6.51
C LYS A 123 -6.57 -21.04 6.49
N SER A 124 -5.75 -21.52 5.57
CA SER A 124 -4.55 -20.82 5.08
C SER A 124 -4.70 -20.65 3.57
N VAL A 125 -4.61 -19.41 3.11
CA VAL A 125 -4.93 -19.01 1.73
C VAL A 125 -3.71 -18.35 1.09
N HIS A 126 -3.46 -18.66 -0.16
CA HIS A 126 -2.54 -17.92 -1.01
C HIS A 126 -3.30 -16.79 -1.72
N CYS A 127 -2.86 -15.56 -1.51
CA CYS A 127 -3.50 -14.37 -2.04
C CYS A 127 -2.56 -13.67 -3.03
N VAL A 128 -2.90 -13.75 -4.31
CA VAL A 128 -2.34 -12.94 -5.41
C VAL A 128 -3.42 -12.83 -6.46
N ASN A 129 -4.07 -11.70 -6.61
CA ASN A 129 -5.26 -11.44 -7.42
C ASN A 129 -6.45 -12.34 -7.05
N GLU A 130 -6.26 -13.63 -7.10
CA GLU A 130 -7.25 -14.65 -6.72
C GLU A 130 -6.81 -15.38 -5.46
N ASP A 131 -7.76 -15.63 -4.56
CA ASP A 131 -7.53 -16.39 -3.35
C ASP A 131 -7.61 -17.89 -3.63
N LYS A 132 -6.57 -18.63 -3.24
CA LYS A 132 -6.50 -20.10 -3.37
C LYS A 132 -6.11 -20.72 -2.04
N GLU A 133 -6.95 -21.60 -1.53
CA GLU A 133 -6.62 -22.35 -0.32
C GLU A 133 -5.34 -23.17 -0.53
N LEU A 134 -4.42 -23.10 0.42
CA LEU A 134 -3.18 -23.86 0.38
C LEU A 134 -3.46 -25.36 0.54
N THR A 135 -2.82 -26.18 -0.29
CA THR A 135 -2.95 -27.64 -0.27
C THR A 135 -1.99 -28.27 0.75
N GLY A 136 -2.19 -27.99 2.02
CA GLY A 136 -1.39 -28.51 3.11
C GLY A 136 -2.24 -28.95 4.30
N HIS A 137 -1.57 -29.13 5.44
CA HIS A 137 -2.22 -29.54 6.66
C HIS A 137 -1.81 -28.63 7.81
N ALA A 138 -2.82 -28.14 8.54
CA ALA A 138 -2.67 -27.41 9.78
C ALA A 138 -2.53 -28.39 10.95
N TYR A 139 -1.57 -28.12 11.81
CA TYR A 139 -1.34 -28.85 13.06
C TYR A 139 -1.27 -27.88 14.22
N MET A 140 -1.78 -28.32 15.38
CA MET A 140 -1.55 -27.63 16.64
C MET A 140 -1.13 -28.63 17.69
N TYR A 141 -0.04 -28.35 18.39
CA TYR A 141 0.53 -29.23 19.41
C TYR A 141 1.28 -28.42 20.46
N GLU A 142 1.46 -29.02 21.64
CA GLU A 142 2.23 -28.42 22.72
C GLU A 142 3.74 -28.42 22.39
N SER A 143 4.40 -27.32 22.68
CA SER A 143 5.85 -27.19 22.51
C SER A 143 6.54 -26.78 23.82
N ALA A 144 7.63 -27.47 24.12
CA ALA A 144 8.50 -27.11 25.23
C ALA A 144 9.34 -25.83 24.96
N TRP A 145 9.44 -25.38 23.71
CA TRP A 145 10.20 -24.19 23.33
C TRP A 145 9.54 -22.89 23.80
N ASN A 146 8.21 -22.82 23.76
CA ASN A 146 7.45 -21.64 24.16
C ASN A 146 6.52 -21.91 25.36
N SER A 147 6.49 -23.13 25.89
CA SER A 147 5.59 -23.55 26.97
C SER A 147 4.10 -23.23 26.67
N SER A 148 3.72 -23.36 25.41
CA SER A 148 2.40 -23.13 24.86
C SER A 148 2.21 -24.02 23.63
N PHE A 149 1.26 -23.70 22.76
CA PHE A 149 1.07 -24.42 21.51
C PHE A 149 1.87 -23.80 20.35
N ILE A 150 2.00 -24.56 19.29
CA ILE A 150 2.45 -24.11 17.97
C ILE A 150 1.31 -24.30 16.97
N MET A 151 1.07 -23.29 16.15
CA MET A 151 0.30 -23.37 14.93
C MET A 151 1.29 -23.66 13.78
N ASP A 152 1.29 -24.89 13.27
CA ASP A 152 2.27 -25.38 12.30
C ASP A 152 1.55 -25.82 11.03
N TYR A 153 1.94 -25.26 9.89
CA TYR A 153 1.40 -25.61 8.58
C TYR A 153 2.43 -26.34 7.73
N ARG A 154 2.05 -27.47 7.14
CA ARG A 154 2.94 -28.34 6.37
C ARG A 154 2.39 -28.69 5.00
N VAL A 155 3.27 -28.64 4.01
CA VAL A 155 3.06 -29.11 2.63
C VAL A 155 4.09 -30.21 2.37
N GLY A 156 3.93 -31.38 3.02
CA GLY A 156 4.94 -32.44 3.04
C GLY A 156 6.15 -32.15 3.94
N PHE A 157 6.58 -30.91 4.06
CA PHE A 157 7.59 -30.37 4.98
C PHE A 157 7.06 -29.07 5.62
N PRO A 158 7.72 -28.52 6.66
CA PRO A 158 7.28 -27.27 7.26
C PRO A 158 7.18 -26.15 6.22
N ALA A 159 6.06 -25.43 6.22
CA ALA A 159 5.84 -24.28 5.35
C ALA A 159 5.95 -22.97 6.13
N PHE A 160 5.28 -22.90 7.28
CA PHE A 160 5.37 -21.81 8.26
C PHE A 160 4.85 -22.25 9.61
N ALA A 161 5.23 -21.54 10.66
CA ALA A 161 4.68 -21.72 11.99
C ALA A 161 4.47 -20.39 12.71
N LEU A 162 3.47 -20.35 13.61
CA LEU A 162 3.20 -19.28 14.55
C LEU A 162 3.22 -19.82 15.97
N ALA A 163 3.82 -19.07 16.87
CA ALA A 163 3.97 -19.45 18.27
C ALA A 163 3.59 -18.29 19.21
N PRO A 164 2.65 -18.46 20.13
CA PRO A 164 2.38 -17.48 21.17
C PRO A 164 3.26 -17.68 22.41
N MET A 165 3.61 -16.59 23.08
CA MET A 165 4.13 -16.54 24.45
C MET A 165 3.48 -15.39 25.19
N SER A 166 3.36 -15.49 26.51
CA SER A 166 2.74 -14.44 27.34
C SER A 166 3.63 -14.00 28.49
N ASP A 167 3.45 -12.75 28.95
CA ASP A 167 4.19 -12.17 30.07
C ASP A 167 3.78 -12.72 31.45
N HIS A 168 2.62 -13.34 31.53
CA HIS A 168 2.14 -14.09 32.70
C HIS A 168 1.94 -15.55 32.35
N ALA A 169 2.02 -16.43 33.35
CA ALA A 169 1.71 -17.84 33.16
C ALA A 169 0.24 -17.99 32.75
N GLY A 170 0.02 -18.29 31.48
CA GLY A 170 -1.30 -18.49 30.90
C GLY A 170 -1.67 -19.95 30.79
N LYS A 171 -2.98 -20.21 30.70
CA LYS A 171 -3.55 -21.52 30.34
C LYS A 171 -3.79 -21.51 28.83
N SER A 172 -3.25 -22.51 28.12
CA SER A 172 -3.46 -22.72 26.70
C SER A 172 -4.31 -23.95 26.45
N GLU A 173 -5.33 -23.84 25.64
CA GLU A 173 -6.25 -24.91 25.25
C GLU A 173 -6.50 -24.86 23.75
N TRP A 174 -6.66 -26.01 23.09
CA TRP A 174 -7.04 -26.09 21.67
C TRP A 174 -7.78 -27.39 21.40
N ALA A 175 -8.59 -27.39 20.34
CA ALA A 175 -9.34 -28.57 19.90
C ALA A 175 -9.54 -28.56 18.38
N GLN A 176 -9.41 -29.72 17.75
CA GLN A 176 -9.82 -29.91 16.37
C GLN A 176 -11.35 -29.87 16.29
N THR A 177 -11.88 -29.07 15.34
CA THR A 177 -13.32 -28.95 15.05
C THR A 177 -13.56 -29.28 13.58
N GLU A 178 -14.82 -29.26 13.13
CA GLU A 178 -15.18 -29.42 11.72
C GLU A 178 -14.70 -28.21 10.89
N ASP A 179 -14.68 -27.02 11.49
CA ASP A 179 -14.33 -25.75 10.82
C ASP A 179 -12.84 -25.39 10.92
N GLY A 180 -12.01 -26.21 11.57
CA GLY A 180 -10.58 -25.96 11.77
C GLY A 180 -10.10 -26.24 13.18
N ILE A 181 -9.14 -25.48 13.68
CA ILE A 181 -8.57 -25.65 15.02
C ILE A 181 -8.94 -24.45 15.89
N SER A 182 -9.82 -24.68 16.85
CA SER A 182 -10.16 -23.68 17.87
C SER A 182 -9.08 -23.62 18.94
N TYR A 183 -8.82 -22.43 19.51
CA TYR A 183 -7.82 -22.25 20.56
C TYR A 183 -8.16 -21.11 21.50
N GLN A 184 -7.56 -21.14 22.69
CA GLN A 184 -7.64 -20.08 23.68
C GLN A 184 -6.36 -20.02 24.49
N ILE A 185 -5.94 -18.78 24.80
CA ILE A 185 -4.90 -18.46 25.78
C ILE A 185 -5.53 -17.52 26.79
N SER A 186 -5.42 -17.82 28.08
CA SER A 186 -5.99 -16.97 29.13
C SER A 186 -5.13 -16.94 30.39
N CYS A 187 -5.23 -15.82 31.13
CA CYS A 187 -4.60 -15.63 32.43
C CYS A 187 -5.59 -14.99 33.39
N GLU A 188 -5.66 -15.52 34.62
CA GLU A 188 -6.49 -14.99 35.71
C GLU A 188 -5.60 -14.27 36.74
N LEU A 189 -5.91 -13.00 37.03
CA LEU A 189 -5.20 -12.19 38.01
C LEU A 189 -6.18 -11.64 39.06
N ASN A 190 -5.69 -11.46 40.31
CA ASN A 190 -6.40 -10.73 41.34
C ASN A 190 -6.02 -9.26 41.28
N ALA A 191 -6.89 -8.44 40.74
CA ALA A 191 -6.65 -7.03 40.52
C ALA A 191 -7.14 -6.16 41.68
N LYS A 192 -6.38 -5.13 42.02
CA LYS A 192 -6.71 -4.18 43.07
C LYS A 192 -7.35 -2.93 42.51
N ALA A 193 -8.28 -2.35 43.26
CA ALA A 193 -8.94 -1.11 42.90
C ALA A 193 -7.92 0.00 42.57
N GLY A 194 -8.05 0.61 41.38
CA GLY A 194 -7.20 1.70 40.91
C GLY A 194 -5.79 1.28 40.50
N GLN A 195 -5.46 -0.02 40.45
CA GLN A 195 -4.19 -0.52 39.92
C GLN A 195 -4.43 -1.16 38.55
N GLU A 196 -3.57 -0.82 37.59
CA GLU A 196 -3.61 -1.43 36.27
C GLU A 196 -2.96 -2.82 36.32
N GLU A 197 -3.69 -3.81 35.84
CA GLU A 197 -3.19 -5.14 35.51
C GLU A 197 -3.25 -5.33 33.99
N ALA A 198 -2.29 -6.04 33.44
CA ALA A 198 -2.25 -6.26 31.98
C ALA A 198 -1.76 -7.67 31.65
N PHE A 199 -2.21 -8.16 30.51
CA PHE A 199 -1.80 -9.43 29.93
C PHE A 199 -1.38 -9.19 28.48
N THR A 200 -0.14 -9.56 28.16
CA THR A 200 0.43 -9.41 26.81
C THR A 200 0.74 -10.76 26.22
N ILE A 201 0.24 -11.00 25.00
CA ILE A 201 0.53 -12.20 24.21
C ILE A 201 1.39 -11.76 23.03
N PHE A 202 2.61 -12.31 22.94
CA PHE A 202 3.57 -12.11 21.88
C PHE A 202 3.49 -13.25 20.89
N TRP A 203 3.28 -12.97 19.63
CA TRP A 203 3.24 -13.93 18.54
C TRP A 203 4.51 -13.88 17.71
N GLY A 204 5.13 -15.02 17.49
CA GLY A 204 6.31 -15.16 16.63
C GLY A 204 5.99 -15.93 15.36
N LEU A 205 6.49 -15.46 14.23
CA LEU A 205 6.45 -16.12 12.93
C LEU A 205 7.81 -16.77 12.64
N GLY A 206 7.78 -17.98 12.10
CA GLY A 206 8.97 -18.70 11.66
C GLY A 206 8.65 -19.73 10.59
N PHE A 207 9.71 -20.32 10.01
CA PHE A 207 9.59 -21.38 9.02
C PHE A 207 9.06 -22.67 9.66
N GLU A 208 9.40 -22.89 10.93
CA GLU A 208 9.05 -24.07 11.70
C GLU A 208 8.94 -23.75 13.19
N GLU A 209 8.61 -24.75 14.03
CA GLU A 209 8.38 -24.65 15.46
C GLU A 209 9.44 -23.81 16.20
N VAL A 210 10.72 -24.18 16.06
CA VAL A 210 11.83 -23.53 16.80
C VAL A 210 11.98 -22.08 16.41
N ALA A 211 11.88 -21.77 15.14
CA ALA A 211 11.99 -20.40 14.62
C ALA A 211 10.84 -19.52 15.12
N ALA A 212 9.60 -20.01 15.06
CA ALA A 212 8.43 -19.31 15.56
C ALA A 212 8.48 -19.09 17.07
N ALA A 213 8.79 -20.13 17.83
CA ALA A 213 8.92 -20.07 19.29
C ALA A 213 10.06 -19.12 19.71
N THR A 214 11.20 -19.14 18.99
CA THR A 214 12.32 -18.22 19.27
C THR A 214 11.94 -16.78 19.00
N SER A 215 11.21 -16.49 17.91
CA SER A 215 10.70 -15.16 17.62
C SER A 215 9.78 -14.62 18.72
N ALA A 216 8.82 -15.43 19.20
CA ALA A 216 7.95 -15.07 20.33
C ALA A 216 8.75 -14.85 21.63
N LYS A 217 9.72 -15.74 21.91
CA LYS A 217 10.55 -15.69 23.11
C LYS A 217 11.44 -14.44 23.14
N GLU A 218 11.99 -14.03 22.00
CA GLU A 218 12.80 -12.81 21.90
C GLU A 218 11.93 -11.56 22.14
N GLN A 219 10.71 -11.52 21.61
CA GLN A 219 9.77 -10.43 21.90
C GLN A 219 9.44 -10.37 23.40
N LEU A 220 9.09 -11.49 24.02
CA LEU A 220 8.83 -11.58 25.46
C LEU A 220 10.05 -11.15 26.28
N ARG A 221 11.27 -11.60 25.93
CA ARG A 221 12.51 -11.22 26.63
C ARG A 221 12.80 -9.73 26.57
N ARG A 222 12.51 -9.10 25.43
CA ARG A 222 12.64 -7.64 25.27
C ARG A 222 11.57 -6.90 26.06
N GLY A 223 10.39 -7.48 26.16
CA GLY A 223 9.25 -6.95 26.90
C GLY A 223 8.48 -5.87 26.16
N TRP A 224 7.24 -5.67 26.59
CA TRP A 224 6.30 -4.73 25.97
C TRP A 224 6.85 -3.30 25.86
N ASP A 225 7.36 -2.72 26.95
CA ASP A 225 7.78 -1.33 26.98
C ASP A 225 8.94 -1.03 26.02
N TRP A 226 9.83 -2.00 25.82
CA TRP A 226 10.94 -1.84 24.88
C TRP A 226 10.45 -1.92 23.45
N LEU A 227 9.60 -2.90 23.13
CA LEU A 227 9.04 -3.09 21.79
C LEU A 227 8.18 -1.89 21.37
N TYR A 228 7.33 -1.42 22.29
CA TYR A 228 6.49 -0.25 22.07
C TYR A 228 7.34 1.00 21.80
N ARG A 229 8.28 1.32 22.69
CA ARG A 229 9.15 2.50 22.52
C ARG A 229 9.99 2.45 21.26
N LYS A 230 10.59 1.30 20.94
CA LYS A 230 11.35 1.12 19.70
C LYS A 230 10.49 1.43 18.47
N THR A 231 9.25 0.94 18.46
CA THR A 231 8.32 1.16 17.36
C THR A 231 7.86 2.60 17.30
N ALA A 232 7.46 3.19 18.44
CA ALA A 232 7.07 4.58 18.54
C ALA A 232 8.18 5.53 18.06
N ASP A 233 9.42 5.34 18.53
CA ASP A 233 10.58 6.13 18.12
C ASP A 233 10.85 6.02 16.61
N TRP A 234 10.60 4.86 16.00
CA TRP A 234 10.77 4.66 14.56
C TRP A 234 9.69 5.41 13.76
N LEU A 235 8.44 5.36 14.23
CA LEU A 235 7.30 6.07 13.64
C LEU A 235 7.47 7.59 13.77
N ASP A 236 7.80 8.08 14.99
CA ASP A 236 7.97 9.51 15.27
C ASP A 236 9.06 10.17 14.42
N LYS A 237 10.17 9.44 14.18
CA LYS A 237 11.25 9.93 13.31
C LYS A 237 10.81 10.15 11.86
N ARG A 238 9.74 9.51 11.42
CA ARG A 238 9.18 9.60 10.07
C ARG A 238 7.90 10.43 9.99
N THR A 239 7.38 10.84 11.12
CA THR A 239 6.17 11.69 11.19
C THR A 239 6.45 13.06 10.56
N VAL A 240 5.51 13.49 9.71
CA VAL A 240 5.52 14.78 9.03
C VAL A 240 4.41 15.65 9.59
N GLN A 241 4.71 16.90 9.90
CA GLN A 241 3.72 17.89 10.31
C GLN A 241 3.26 18.68 9.10
N LEU A 242 1.96 18.77 8.91
CA LEU A 242 1.29 19.56 7.88
C LEU A 242 0.52 20.73 8.50
N PRO A 243 0.00 21.68 7.71
CA PRO A 243 -0.61 22.91 8.23
C PRO A 243 -1.79 22.70 9.18
N THR A 244 -2.53 21.60 9.07
CA THR A 244 -3.63 21.27 9.98
C THR A 244 -3.46 19.87 10.59
N THR A 245 -4.14 19.64 11.73
CA THR A 245 -4.12 18.34 12.41
C THR A 245 -4.71 17.24 11.52
N GLU A 246 -5.80 17.53 10.82
CA GLU A 246 -6.49 16.60 9.93
C GLU A 246 -5.58 16.17 8.77
N LEU A 247 -4.92 17.11 8.11
CA LEU A 247 -3.97 16.79 7.04
C LEU A 247 -2.74 16.03 7.56
N THR A 248 -2.28 16.36 8.77
CA THR A 248 -1.19 15.64 9.45
C THR A 248 -1.58 14.19 9.71
N GLU A 249 -2.81 13.94 10.17
CA GLU A 249 -3.33 12.59 10.39
C GLU A 249 -3.45 11.81 9.08
N VAL A 250 -4.13 12.37 8.08
CA VAL A 250 -4.27 11.74 6.76
C VAL A 250 -2.91 11.38 6.16
N TYR A 251 -1.95 12.31 6.21
CA TYR A 251 -0.61 12.06 5.67
C TYR A 251 0.10 10.90 6.39
N ASN A 252 0.19 10.94 7.72
CA ASN A 252 1.00 9.97 8.46
C ASN A 252 0.38 8.58 8.48
N VAL A 253 -0.95 8.48 8.59
CA VAL A 253 -1.65 7.19 8.48
C VAL A 253 -1.39 6.56 7.11
N ASN A 254 -1.52 7.31 6.03
CA ASN A 254 -1.29 6.81 4.67
C ASN A 254 0.20 6.57 4.36
N GLN A 255 1.12 7.37 4.92
CA GLN A 255 2.55 7.12 4.82
C GLN A 255 2.94 5.77 5.44
N PHE A 256 2.49 5.49 6.67
CA PHE A 256 2.79 4.23 7.33
C PHE A 256 2.07 3.06 6.68
N PHE A 257 0.86 3.28 6.19
CA PHE A 257 0.16 2.27 5.40
C PHE A 257 0.94 1.95 4.11
N CYS A 258 1.41 2.94 3.37
CA CYS A 258 2.27 2.73 2.20
C CYS A 258 3.55 1.97 2.59
N LEU A 259 4.28 2.40 3.63
CA LEU A 259 5.53 1.78 4.03
C LEU A 259 5.39 0.30 4.41
N PHE A 260 4.30 -0.09 5.07
CA PHE A 260 4.10 -1.44 5.57
C PHE A 260 3.20 -2.32 4.71
N TYR A 261 2.45 -1.73 3.75
CA TYR A 261 1.56 -2.49 2.89
C TYR A 261 1.92 -2.46 1.40
N ALA A 262 2.60 -1.40 0.91
CA ALA A 262 3.15 -1.39 -0.45
C ALA A 262 4.56 -2.00 -0.52
N THR A 263 5.22 -2.19 0.64
CA THR A 263 6.47 -2.95 0.75
C THR A 263 6.39 -3.97 1.87
N GLY A 264 7.26 -4.96 1.84
CA GLY A 264 7.42 -5.92 2.92
C GLY A 264 8.62 -6.83 2.70
N ARG A 265 8.92 -7.64 3.71
CA ARG A 265 9.96 -8.66 3.60
C ARG A 265 9.32 -10.03 3.59
N THR A 266 9.77 -10.88 2.71
CA THR A 266 9.36 -12.28 2.71
C THR A 266 9.91 -12.99 3.94
N PHE A 267 9.08 -13.79 4.60
CA PHE A 267 9.47 -14.43 5.86
C PHE A 267 10.56 -15.53 5.66
N ASP A 268 10.64 -16.09 4.46
CA ASP A 268 11.51 -17.19 4.05
C ASP A 268 12.89 -16.73 3.55
N THR A 269 12.97 -15.63 2.82
CA THR A 269 14.26 -15.12 2.28
C THR A 269 14.70 -13.77 2.86
N GLU A 270 13.84 -13.07 3.60
CA GLU A 270 14.04 -11.71 4.12
C GLU A 270 14.24 -10.65 3.04
N GLU A 271 14.05 -11.01 1.77
CA GLU A 271 14.16 -10.06 0.67
C GLU A 271 13.04 -9.04 0.75
N LEU A 272 13.38 -7.78 0.50
CA LEU A 272 12.40 -6.73 0.30
C LEU A 272 11.66 -6.98 -1.00
N ILE A 273 10.36 -6.82 -0.98
CA ILE A 273 9.50 -6.81 -2.17
C ILE A 273 8.61 -5.56 -2.18
N CYS A 274 8.08 -5.24 -3.35
CA CYS A 274 6.98 -4.31 -3.52
C CYS A 274 5.73 -5.05 -3.97
N ALA A 275 4.57 -4.52 -3.61
CA ALA A 275 3.27 -5.02 -4.01
C ALA A 275 2.24 -3.88 -4.05
N THR A 276 1.15 -4.06 -4.76
CA THR A 276 0.02 -3.12 -4.78
C THR A 276 -0.54 -2.90 -3.37
N SER A 277 -0.76 -4.00 -2.63
CA SER A 277 -1.12 -3.98 -1.21
C SER A 277 -0.88 -5.33 -0.54
N ARG A 278 -0.40 -5.33 0.70
CA ARG A 278 -0.34 -6.52 1.57
C ARG A 278 -1.64 -6.73 2.36
N SER A 279 -2.75 -6.29 1.81
CA SER A 279 -4.09 -6.42 2.40
C SER A 279 -4.97 -7.29 1.53
N THR A 280 -5.61 -8.29 2.12
CA THR A 280 -6.65 -9.12 1.49
C THR A 280 -7.91 -8.32 1.14
N ARG A 281 -8.02 -7.08 1.61
CA ARG A 281 -9.13 -6.18 1.31
C ARG A 281 -8.98 -5.46 -0.05
N TYR A 282 -7.77 -5.47 -0.61
CA TYR A 282 -7.52 -4.96 -1.96
C TYR A 282 -7.58 -6.13 -2.94
N TYR A 283 -8.40 -6.01 -3.98
CA TYR A 283 -8.71 -7.11 -4.89
C TYR A 283 -7.52 -7.58 -5.75
N VAL A 284 -6.48 -6.73 -5.90
CA VAL A 284 -5.22 -7.04 -6.60
C VAL A 284 -4.07 -7.13 -5.58
N SER A 285 -4.30 -7.89 -4.50
CA SER A 285 -3.33 -8.00 -3.41
C SER A 285 -2.05 -8.73 -3.81
N ALA A 286 -0.94 -8.33 -3.21
CA ALA A 286 0.38 -8.98 -3.27
C ALA A 286 0.97 -9.23 -4.66
N ALA A 287 0.48 -8.57 -5.69
CA ALA A 287 1.06 -8.56 -7.03
C ALA A 287 1.91 -7.30 -7.24
N TYR A 288 2.78 -7.31 -8.23
CA TYR A 288 3.72 -6.24 -8.52
C TYR A 288 3.43 -5.56 -9.85
N TRP A 289 3.35 -4.22 -9.83
CA TRP A 289 3.33 -3.30 -10.97
C TRP A 289 4.44 -2.25 -10.79
N ASP A 290 5.17 -1.92 -11.88
CA ASP A 290 6.18 -0.84 -11.83
C ASP A 290 5.50 0.53 -11.65
N ARG A 291 4.37 0.79 -12.29
CA ARG A 291 3.59 2.04 -12.11
C ARG A 291 3.24 2.26 -10.65
N ASP A 292 2.56 1.31 -10.05
CA ASP A 292 2.13 1.34 -8.65
C ASP A 292 3.28 1.54 -7.67
N SER A 293 4.30 0.71 -7.82
CA SER A 293 5.44 0.70 -6.92
C SER A 293 6.32 1.94 -7.08
N LEU A 294 6.50 2.43 -8.32
CA LEU A 294 7.54 3.41 -8.65
C LEU A 294 7.02 4.80 -8.97
N LEU A 295 5.84 4.93 -9.61
CA LEU A 295 5.26 6.25 -9.85
C LEU A 295 4.42 6.73 -8.66
N TRP A 296 3.80 5.81 -7.90
CA TRP A 296 2.91 6.19 -6.81
C TRP A 296 3.51 5.99 -5.42
N ALA A 297 3.98 4.80 -5.06
CA ALA A 297 4.50 4.53 -3.72
C ALA A 297 5.91 5.10 -3.49
N PHE A 298 6.79 4.97 -4.47
CA PHE A 298 8.23 5.27 -4.34
C PHE A 298 8.56 6.69 -3.87
N PRO A 299 7.90 7.77 -4.35
CA PRO A 299 8.20 9.12 -3.87
C PRO A 299 8.04 9.29 -2.36
N THR A 300 7.03 8.64 -1.78
CA THR A 300 6.80 8.64 -0.33
C THR A 300 7.78 7.74 0.41
N ILE A 301 8.11 6.57 -0.13
CA ILE A 301 9.14 5.67 0.43
C ILE A 301 10.49 6.38 0.46
N LEU A 302 10.90 7.01 -0.63
CA LEU A 302 12.17 7.75 -0.75
C LEU A 302 12.28 8.85 0.30
N ARG A 303 11.21 9.61 0.48
CA ARG A 303 11.18 10.68 1.46
C ARG A 303 11.26 10.16 2.91
N ALA A 304 10.57 9.05 3.20
CA ALA A 304 10.54 8.48 4.54
C ALA A 304 11.85 7.76 4.91
N ASP A 305 12.46 7.07 3.93
CA ASP A 305 13.66 6.27 4.14
C ASP A 305 14.41 6.03 2.82
N ALA A 306 15.46 6.79 2.58
CA ALA A 306 16.28 6.68 1.37
C ALA A 306 17.01 5.32 1.26
N ALA A 307 17.30 4.66 2.38
CA ALA A 307 17.91 3.33 2.35
C ALA A 307 16.90 2.28 1.88
N LEU A 308 15.66 2.36 2.35
CA LEU A 308 14.56 1.51 1.87
C LEU A 308 14.30 1.75 0.37
N ALA A 309 14.29 3.00 -0.08
CA ALA A 309 14.14 3.34 -1.50
C ALA A 309 15.26 2.73 -2.37
N LYS A 310 16.50 2.68 -1.87
CA LYS A 310 17.61 2.01 -2.55
C LYS A 310 17.37 0.50 -2.65
N GLU A 311 16.85 -0.13 -1.60
CA GLU A 311 16.48 -1.55 -1.64
C GLU A 311 15.35 -1.80 -2.66
N VAL A 312 14.33 -0.92 -2.72
CA VAL A 312 13.26 -1.00 -3.74
C VAL A 312 13.85 -0.97 -5.15
N LEU A 313 14.70 -0.01 -5.46
CA LEU A 313 15.34 0.04 -6.78
C LEU A 313 16.24 -1.17 -7.05
N THR A 314 16.91 -1.69 -6.03
CA THR A 314 17.71 -2.92 -6.15
C THR A 314 16.81 -4.10 -6.50
N TYR A 315 15.68 -4.26 -5.84
CA TYR A 315 14.68 -5.29 -6.15
C TYR A 315 14.16 -5.16 -7.58
N VAL A 316 13.83 -3.95 -8.03
CA VAL A 316 13.34 -3.67 -9.38
C VAL A 316 14.40 -4.05 -10.44
N PHE A 317 15.62 -3.57 -10.30
CA PHE A 317 16.69 -3.81 -11.26
C PHE A 317 17.33 -5.21 -11.17
N THR A 318 16.94 -6.04 -10.18
CA THR A 318 17.40 -7.42 -10.06
C THR A 318 16.26 -8.41 -10.29
N ARG A 319 15.31 -8.54 -9.37
CA ARG A 319 14.22 -9.51 -9.43
C ARG A 319 13.24 -9.21 -10.57
N GLN A 320 12.73 -7.99 -10.61
CA GLN A 320 11.69 -7.61 -11.55
C GLN A 320 12.20 -7.39 -12.97
N ARG A 321 13.50 -7.17 -13.15
CA ARG A 321 14.14 -6.94 -14.45
C ARG A 321 13.85 -8.01 -15.51
N GLN A 322 13.66 -9.28 -15.12
CA GLN A 322 13.48 -10.38 -16.07
C GLN A 322 12.25 -10.21 -16.97
N ASN A 323 11.21 -9.53 -16.49
CA ASN A 323 9.96 -9.27 -17.20
C ASN A 323 9.60 -7.77 -17.20
N ILE A 324 10.59 -6.88 -17.29
CA ILE A 324 10.37 -5.44 -17.28
C ILE A 324 9.46 -5.01 -18.44
N GLY A 325 8.48 -4.14 -18.17
CA GLY A 325 7.45 -3.70 -19.12
C GLY A 325 6.32 -4.71 -19.33
N VAL A 326 6.35 -5.86 -18.65
CA VAL A 326 5.19 -6.75 -18.54
C VAL A 326 4.27 -6.17 -17.46
N HIS A 327 3.02 -6.03 -17.82
CA HIS A 327 1.93 -5.46 -17.05
C HIS A 327 1.92 -5.91 -15.58
N SER A 328 1.75 -7.19 -15.25
CA SER A 328 1.76 -7.63 -13.86
C SER A 328 2.67 -8.83 -13.60
N ARG A 329 3.27 -8.86 -12.42
CA ARG A 329 4.26 -9.87 -12.05
C ARG A 329 4.05 -10.34 -10.61
N PHE A 330 4.45 -11.58 -10.36
CA PHE A 330 4.62 -12.07 -9.00
C PHE A 330 5.79 -11.35 -8.30
N ILE A 331 5.83 -11.44 -6.99
CA ILE A 331 6.90 -10.82 -6.19
C ILE A 331 8.31 -11.38 -6.49
N ASP A 332 8.42 -12.55 -7.11
CA ASP A 332 9.70 -13.13 -7.57
C ASP A 332 10.12 -12.63 -8.97
N GLY A 333 9.31 -11.78 -9.61
CA GLY A 333 9.54 -11.23 -10.95
C GLY A 333 9.04 -12.11 -12.09
N THR A 334 8.45 -13.28 -11.83
CA THR A 334 7.80 -14.08 -12.88
C THR A 334 6.50 -13.42 -13.31
N MET A 335 6.13 -13.63 -14.58
CA MET A 335 4.91 -13.07 -15.17
C MET A 335 3.67 -13.61 -14.46
N LEU A 336 2.78 -12.72 -14.02
CA LEU A 336 1.45 -13.08 -13.51
C LEU A 336 0.43 -13.05 -14.66
N GLU A 337 0.31 -11.93 -15.33
CA GLU A 337 -0.54 -11.75 -16.49
C GLU A 337 0.29 -11.16 -17.64
N PRO A 338 0.15 -11.72 -18.86
CA PRO A 338 0.85 -11.18 -20.01
C PRO A 338 0.18 -9.90 -20.48
N GLY A 339 0.97 -8.95 -20.89
CA GLY A 339 0.55 -7.66 -21.43
C GLY A 339 1.73 -6.72 -21.41
N PHE A 340 1.74 -5.75 -22.32
CA PHE A 340 2.77 -4.73 -22.39
C PHE A 340 2.15 -3.39 -22.05
N GLU A 341 2.78 -2.69 -21.11
CA GLU A 341 2.44 -1.33 -20.74
C GLU A 341 3.67 -0.43 -20.82
N LEU A 342 3.50 0.68 -21.49
CA LEU A 342 4.60 1.57 -21.80
C LEU A 342 5.02 2.41 -20.58
N ASP A 343 4.07 2.80 -19.73
CA ASP A 343 4.33 3.49 -18.48
C ASP A 343 5.04 2.57 -17.46
N GLU A 344 4.65 1.30 -17.36
CA GLU A 344 5.35 0.26 -16.59
C GLU A 344 6.82 0.13 -17.01
N LEU A 345 7.07 0.16 -18.32
CA LEU A 345 8.42 0.03 -18.85
C LEU A 345 9.34 1.18 -18.45
N VAL A 346 8.82 2.42 -18.37
CA VAL A 346 9.63 3.61 -18.10
C VAL A 346 9.64 4.06 -16.64
N ALA A 347 8.72 3.58 -15.82
CA ALA A 347 8.64 3.90 -14.41
C ALA A 347 9.98 3.73 -13.64
N PRO A 348 10.78 2.66 -13.86
CA PRO A 348 12.08 2.51 -13.20
C PRO A 348 13.08 3.64 -13.51
N VAL A 349 13.01 4.25 -14.70
CA VAL A 349 13.86 5.39 -15.08
C VAL A 349 13.49 6.62 -14.28
N LEU A 350 12.19 6.88 -14.14
CA LEU A 350 11.67 8.05 -13.40
C LEU A 350 11.95 7.92 -11.90
N ALA A 351 11.75 6.73 -11.33
CA ALA A 351 12.04 6.47 -9.93
C ALA A 351 13.55 6.58 -9.62
N LEU A 352 14.41 6.06 -10.49
CA LEU A 352 15.87 6.20 -10.36
C LEU A 352 16.28 7.68 -10.38
N GLN A 353 15.69 8.51 -11.24
CA GLN A 353 15.94 9.95 -11.26
C GLN A 353 15.55 10.60 -9.93
N ALA A 354 14.38 10.28 -9.39
CA ALA A 354 13.94 10.81 -8.10
C ALA A 354 14.94 10.44 -6.99
N TYR A 355 15.40 9.19 -6.96
CA TYR A 355 16.40 8.71 -6.00
C TYR A 355 17.73 9.46 -6.14
N LEU A 356 18.28 9.56 -7.35
CA LEU A 356 19.55 10.27 -7.61
C LEU A 356 19.48 11.76 -7.27
N SER A 357 18.34 12.40 -7.55
CA SER A 357 18.13 13.82 -7.23
C SER A 357 18.12 14.09 -5.72
N GLU A 358 17.53 13.19 -4.93
CA GLU A 358 17.42 13.33 -3.47
C GLU A 358 18.72 12.93 -2.76
N THR A 359 19.37 11.84 -3.20
CA THR A 359 20.48 11.23 -2.47
C THR A 359 21.86 11.57 -3.00
N HIS A 360 21.95 12.00 -4.26
CA HIS A 360 23.22 12.18 -4.99
C HIS A 360 24.11 10.93 -5.04
N ASP A 361 23.51 9.73 -4.97
CA ASP A 361 24.21 8.44 -4.99
C ASP A 361 24.56 8.01 -6.41
N GLU A 362 25.51 8.72 -7.03
CA GLU A 362 26.01 8.42 -8.39
C GLU A 362 26.64 7.03 -8.49
N ALA A 363 27.12 6.48 -7.37
CA ALA A 363 27.69 5.12 -7.36
C ALA A 363 26.62 4.07 -7.66
N PHE A 364 25.39 4.24 -7.16
CA PHE A 364 24.28 3.34 -7.45
C PHE A 364 23.94 3.30 -8.94
N LEU A 365 23.98 4.44 -9.62
CA LEU A 365 23.77 4.49 -11.07
C LEU A 365 24.80 3.64 -11.83
N GLN A 366 26.05 3.52 -11.32
CA GLN A 366 27.11 2.75 -11.97
C GLN A 366 27.06 1.25 -11.65
N GLU A 367 26.17 0.81 -10.79
CA GLU A 367 26.00 -0.61 -10.52
C GLU A 367 25.63 -1.38 -11.81
N ARG A 368 26.27 -2.53 -12.01
CA ARG A 368 26.09 -3.31 -13.24
C ARG A 368 24.62 -3.68 -13.49
N PHE A 369 23.92 -4.10 -12.44
CA PHE A 369 22.51 -4.51 -12.57
C PHE A 369 21.60 -3.35 -12.96
N VAL A 370 21.90 -2.12 -12.52
CA VAL A 370 21.19 -0.90 -12.93
C VAL A 370 21.46 -0.62 -14.41
N GLN A 371 22.74 -0.63 -14.84
CA GLN A 371 23.12 -0.37 -16.23
C GLN A 371 22.55 -1.42 -17.20
N ASP A 372 22.52 -2.68 -16.80
CA ASP A 372 21.91 -3.77 -17.57
C ASP A 372 20.39 -3.55 -17.70
N GLY A 373 19.70 -3.16 -16.61
CA GLY A 373 18.27 -2.85 -16.61
C GLY A 373 17.93 -1.67 -17.52
N LEU A 374 18.65 -0.55 -17.39
CA LEU A 374 18.48 0.62 -18.28
C LEU A 374 18.72 0.30 -19.76
N SER A 375 19.63 -0.64 -20.03
CA SER A 375 19.90 -1.08 -21.40
C SER A 375 18.76 -1.93 -21.95
N LEU A 376 18.15 -2.76 -21.11
CA LEU A 376 16.99 -3.56 -21.47
C LEU A 376 15.76 -2.68 -21.71
N ILE A 377 15.50 -1.68 -20.84
CA ILE A 377 14.41 -0.70 -21.03
C ILE A 377 14.55 -0.01 -22.40
N LEU A 378 15.75 0.48 -22.71
CA LEU A 378 15.99 1.16 -23.99
C LEU A 378 15.81 0.21 -25.20
N ALA A 379 16.17 -1.05 -25.06
CA ALA A 379 15.96 -2.04 -26.13
C ALA A 379 14.46 -2.26 -26.36
N ARG A 380 13.67 -2.45 -25.29
CA ARG A 380 12.21 -2.64 -25.39
C ARG A 380 11.47 -1.39 -25.90
N LEU A 381 11.89 -0.20 -25.50
CA LEU A 381 11.37 1.04 -26.07
C LEU A 381 11.53 1.08 -27.60
N ARG A 382 12.68 0.64 -28.11
CA ARG A 382 12.91 0.61 -29.57
C ARG A 382 12.02 -0.39 -30.31
N GLU A 383 11.63 -1.48 -29.64
CA GLU A 383 10.69 -2.46 -30.19
C GLU A 383 9.26 -1.88 -30.29
N ALA A 384 8.84 -1.05 -29.32
CA ALA A 384 7.52 -0.42 -29.29
C ALA A 384 7.40 0.83 -30.16
N ARG A 385 8.50 1.29 -30.76
CA ARG A 385 8.55 2.55 -31.51
C ARG A 385 7.97 2.38 -32.92
N HIS A 386 6.99 3.22 -33.29
CA HIS A 386 6.50 3.28 -34.68
C HIS A 386 7.60 3.81 -35.62
N PRO A 387 7.86 3.13 -36.75
CA PRO A 387 9.00 3.44 -37.62
C PRO A 387 8.95 4.84 -38.23
N ASP A 388 7.76 5.34 -38.59
CA ASP A 388 7.60 6.56 -39.38
C ASP A 388 7.22 7.80 -38.56
N THR A 389 6.55 7.62 -37.39
CA THR A 389 5.97 8.75 -36.64
C THR A 389 6.70 9.08 -35.35
N ALA A 390 7.61 8.22 -34.89
CA ALA A 390 8.31 8.34 -33.61
C ALA A 390 7.41 8.23 -32.36
N LEU A 391 6.14 7.89 -32.47
CA LEU A 391 5.31 7.51 -31.32
C LEU A 391 5.59 6.07 -30.90
N TYR A 392 5.28 5.76 -29.65
CA TYR A 392 5.45 4.44 -29.05
C TYR A 392 4.09 3.87 -28.73
N GLU A 393 3.90 2.58 -29.07
CA GLU A 393 2.67 1.85 -28.84
C GLU A 393 2.63 1.20 -27.45
N THR A 394 1.45 1.09 -26.89
CA THR A 394 1.13 0.29 -25.70
C THR A 394 0.00 -0.67 -26.02
N PHE A 395 -0.12 -1.76 -25.28
CA PHE A 395 -1.22 -2.71 -25.43
C PHE A 395 -2.32 -2.45 -24.39
N LEU A 396 -1.94 -2.12 -23.17
CA LEU A 396 -2.86 -1.76 -22.09
C LEU A 396 -2.68 -0.28 -21.73
N GLN A 397 -3.70 0.30 -21.13
CA GLN A 397 -3.70 1.64 -20.56
C GLN A 397 -3.53 1.58 -19.03
N PRO A 398 -3.25 2.71 -18.34
CA PRO A 398 -2.92 2.71 -16.91
C PRO A 398 -3.97 2.15 -15.93
N THR A 399 -5.17 1.78 -16.40
CA THR A 399 -6.17 1.02 -15.64
C THR A 399 -6.07 -0.50 -15.87
N ASP A 400 -5.02 -0.97 -16.53
CA ASP A 400 -4.82 -2.37 -16.91
C ASP A 400 -5.83 -2.88 -17.97
N ASP A 401 -6.62 -1.99 -18.55
CA ASP A 401 -7.59 -2.31 -19.60
C ASP A 401 -6.95 -2.22 -20.99
N GLU A 402 -7.44 -3.03 -21.95
CA GLU A 402 -6.98 -2.98 -23.35
C GLU A 402 -7.31 -1.62 -24.00
N ILE A 403 -6.29 -0.96 -24.55
CA ILE A 403 -6.46 0.36 -25.17
C ILE A 403 -7.14 0.25 -26.55
N VAL A 404 -8.00 1.24 -26.85
CA VAL A 404 -8.71 1.29 -28.15
C VAL A 404 -7.77 1.72 -29.30
N HIS A 405 -6.89 2.68 -29.03
CA HIS A 405 -5.93 3.20 -30.01
C HIS A 405 -4.51 3.10 -29.45
N PRO A 406 -3.53 2.52 -30.19
CA PRO A 406 -2.27 2.06 -29.61
C PRO A 406 -1.30 3.15 -29.14
N TYR A 407 -1.50 4.41 -29.51
CA TYR A 407 -0.58 5.52 -29.16
C TYR A 407 -1.21 6.43 -28.12
N LEU A 408 -0.93 6.12 -26.85
CA LEU A 408 -1.41 6.87 -25.69
C LEU A 408 -0.54 8.12 -25.46
N THR A 409 -1.19 9.29 -25.34
CA THR A 409 -0.47 10.57 -25.18
C THR A 409 0.30 10.62 -23.87
N TYR A 410 -0.32 10.21 -22.77
CA TYR A 410 0.32 10.19 -21.45
C TYR A 410 1.61 9.35 -21.46
N ASP A 411 1.55 8.13 -21.96
CA ASP A 411 2.71 7.22 -22.02
C ASP A 411 3.83 7.77 -22.88
N ASN A 412 3.49 8.37 -24.04
CA ASN A 412 4.48 8.98 -24.90
C ASN A 412 5.17 10.19 -24.26
N VAL A 413 4.49 10.90 -23.36
CA VAL A 413 5.12 11.95 -22.53
C VAL A 413 6.09 11.33 -21.51
N LEU A 414 5.76 10.21 -20.89
CA LEU A 414 6.68 9.49 -20.00
C LEU A 414 7.92 8.99 -20.77
N VAL A 415 7.73 8.44 -21.98
CA VAL A 415 8.85 8.04 -22.84
C VAL A 415 9.74 9.22 -23.20
N TRP A 416 9.15 10.35 -23.60
CA TRP A 416 9.91 11.58 -23.86
C TRP A 416 10.78 11.96 -22.65
N ARG A 417 10.21 11.93 -21.45
CA ARG A 417 10.93 12.23 -20.23
C ARG A 417 12.03 11.21 -19.94
N ALA A 418 11.75 9.94 -20.06
CA ALA A 418 12.73 8.87 -19.84
C ALA A 418 13.92 8.95 -20.80
N LEU A 419 13.69 9.26 -22.08
CA LEU A 419 14.77 9.46 -23.07
C LEU A 419 15.70 10.61 -22.71
N GLN A 420 15.17 11.73 -22.18
CA GLN A 420 15.99 12.84 -21.69
C GLN A 420 16.89 12.41 -20.54
N LEU A 421 16.33 11.68 -19.55
CA LEU A 421 17.07 11.19 -18.40
C LEU A 421 18.16 10.17 -18.80
N LEU A 422 17.82 9.26 -19.68
CA LEU A 422 18.78 8.32 -20.26
C LEU A 422 19.91 9.02 -21.03
N ALA A 423 19.62 10.13 -21.71
CA ALA A 423 20.62 10.94 -22.39
C ALA A 423 21.63 11.55 -21.41
N ASP A 424 21.19 11.98 -20.23
CA ASP A 424 22.06 12.52 -19.19
C ASP A 424 22.98 11.45 -18.59
N TRP A 425 22.49 10.23 -18.44
CA TRP A 425 23.25 9.12 -17.87
C TRP A 425 24.12 8.34 -18.87
N ARG A 426 23.94 8.58 -20.18
CA ARG A 426 24.64 7.87 -21.28
C ARG A 426 25.34 8.84 -22.22
N PRO A 427 26.47 9.45 -21.82
CA PRO A 427 27.15 10.48 -22.60
C PRO A 427 27.48 10.06 -24.05
N ALA A 428 27.85 8.78 -24.25
CA ALA A 428 28.15 8.24 -25.58
C ALA A 428 26.93 8.20 -26.53
N GLN A 429 25.72 8.15 -26.00
CA GLN A 429 24.46 8.11 -26.75
C GLN A 429 23.64 9.39 -26.62
N ARG A 430 24.14 10.41 -25.90
CA ARG A 430 23.40 11.63 -25.55
C ARG A 430 22.74 12.28 -26.76
N GLY A 431 23.49 12.49 -27.83
CA GLY A 431 22.98 13.19 -29.03
C GLY A 431 21.84 12.43 -29.71
N SER A 432 21.93 11.09 -29.81
CA SER A 432 20.88 10.26 -30.41
C SER A 432 19.64 10.20 -29.54
N LEU A 433 19.80 10.08 -28.21
CA LEU A 433 18.66 9.99 -27.27
C LEU A 433 17.90 11.33 -27.18
N LEU A 434 18.60 12.46 -27.18
CA LEU A 434 17.95 13.77 -27.24
C LEU A 434 17.20 13.99 -28.57
N ALA A 435 17.81 13.61 -29.72
CA ALA A 435 17.13 13.68 -31.01
C ALA A 435 15.87 12.76 -31.04
N GLU A 436 15.92 11.59 -30.38
CA GLU A 436 14.78 10.70 -30.24
C GLU A 436 13.70 11.33 -29.34
N ALA A 437 14.06 11.94 -28.22
CA ALA A 437 13.13 12.68 -27.35
C ALA A 437 12.46 13.85 -28.10
N ASP A 438 13.23 14.65 -28.86
CA ASP A 438 12.68 15.74 -29.64
C ASP A 438 11.71 15.25 -30.73
N ALA A 439 12.01 14.11 -31.36
CA ALA A 439 11.12 13.48 -32.34
C ALA A 439 9.79 13.01 -31.71
N VAL A 440 9.83 12.38 -30.52
CA VAL A 440 8.62 12.00 -29.75
C VAL A 440 7.79 13.24 -29.43
N ARG A 441 8.42 14.28 -28.89
CA ARG A 441 7.73 15.53 -28.56
C ARG A 441 7.04 16.14 -29.80
N ALA A 442 7.73 16.21 -30.91
CA ALA A 442 7.17 16.70 -32.17
C ALA A 442 6.00 15.81 -32.66
N ALA A 443 6.13 14.49 -32.52
CA ALA A 443 5.08 13.55 -32.90
C ALA A 443 3.82 13.71 -32.03
N ILE A 444 3.96 13.91 -30.73
CA ILE A 444 2.82 14.19 -29.83
C ILE A 444 2.07 15.45 -30.32
N PHE A 445 2.76 16.55 -30.58
CA PHE A 445 2.11 17.78 -31.08
C PHE A 445 1.50 17.61 -32.48
N THR A 446 2.07 16.75 -33.31
CA THR A 446 1.58 16.51 -34.68
C THR A 446 0.36 15.61 -34.72
N HIS A 447 0.38 14.54 -33.91
CA HIS A 447 -0.61 13.47 -34.00
C HIS A 447 -1.63 13.47 -32.86
N CYS A 448 -1.24 13.85 -31.64
CA CYS A 448 -2.10 13.77 -30.47
C CYS A 448 -2.83 15.09 -30.14
N VAL A 449 -2.42 16.23 -30.73
CA VAL A 449 -3.17 17.48 -30.58
C VAL A 449 -4.31 17.50 -31.59
N LYS A 450 -5.53 17.66 -31.10
CA LYS A 450 -6.79 17.73 -31.86
C LYS A 450 -7.48 19.07 -31.60
N LYS A 451 -8.59 19.32 -32.28
CA LYS A 451 -9.42 20.51 -32.07
C LYS A 451 -10.83 20.11 -31.72
N ASP A 452 -11.41 20.80 -30.74
CA ASP A 452 -12.83 20.69 -30.41
C ASP A 452 -13.74 21.34 -31.47
N ALA A 453 -15.05 21.34 -31.23
CA ALA A 453 -16.04 21.90 -32.12
C ALA A 453 -15.88 23.43 -32.34
N ASP A 454 -15.29 24.14 -31.38
CA ASP A 454 -15.00 25.57 -31.42
C ASP A 454 -13.61 25.87 -31.99
N GLY A 455 -12.87 24.87 -32.44
CA GLY A 455 -11.54 24.97 -33.01
C GLY A 455 -10.42 25.12 -31.97
N GLN A 456 -10.71 24.94 -30.69
CA GLN A 456 -9.70 25.03 -29.62
C GLN A 456 -8.85 23.76 -29.56
N PRO A 457 -7.52 23.87 -29.48
CA PRO A 457 -6.65 22.70 -29.43
C PRO A 457 -6.70 22.03 -28.05
N TYR A 458 -6.63 20.69 -28.04
CA TYR A 458 -6.52 19.86 -26.83
C TYR A 458 -5.68 18.62 -27.10
N PHE A 459 -5.16 17.96 -26.07
CA PHE A 459 -4.51 16.66 -26.15
C PHE A 459 -5.57 15.56 -26.16
N ALA A 460 -5.60 14.72 -27.21
CA ALA A 460 -6.37 13.48 -27.22
C ALA A 460 -5.75 12.48 -26.26
N TRP A 461 -6.57 11.59 -25.69
CA TRP A 461 -6.08 10.50 -24.85
C TRP A 461 -5.20 9.55 -25.64
N SER A 462 -5.74 9.02 -26.74
CA SER A 462 -5.06 8.09 -27.63
C SER A 462 -5.38 8.36 -29.10
N VAL A 463 -4.51 7.87 -29.99
CA VAL A 463 -4.67 8.00 -31.44
C VAL A 463 -4.26 6.70 -32.16
N ASP A 464 -4.87 6.46 -33.36
CA ASP A 464 -4.56 5.31 -34.22
C ASP A 464 -3.71 5.63 -35.44
N LEU A 465 -3.34 6.90 -35.66
CA LEU A 465 -2.65 7.44 -36.84
C LEU A 465 -3.46 7.34 -38.15
N ALA A 466 -4.65 6.77 -38.13
CA ALA A 466 -5.57 6.68 -39.27
C ALA A 466 -6.67 7.76 -39.23
N GLY A 467 -6.68 8.60 -38.21
CA GLY A 467 -7.61 9.72 -38.05
C GLY A 467 -8.55 9.60 -36.85
N HIS A 468 -8.61 8.44 -36.20
CA HIS A 468 -9.40 8.27 -35.00
C HIS A 468 -8.62 8.67 -33.74
N HIS A 469 -9.34 9.09 -32.72
CA HIS A 469 -8.79 9.51 -31.43
C HIS A 469 -9.87 9.53 -30.35
N ASP A 470 -9.47 9.46 -29.09
CA ASP A 470 -10.36 9.55 -27.95
C ASP A 470 -10.26 10.88 -27.22
N VAL A 471 -11.42 11.41 -26.82
CA VAL A 471 -11.54 12.47 -25.80
C VAL A 471 -11.86 11.76 -24.48
N TYR A 472 -10.81 11.48 -23.73
CA TYR A 472 -10.91 10.62 -22.56
C TYR A 472 -9.79 10.97 -21.56
N ASP A 473 -9.89 10.51 -20.34
CA ASP A 473 -8.83 10.57 -19.33
C ASP A 473 -9.04 9.49 -18.28
N GLU A 474 -7.98 9.03 -17.68
CA GLU A 474 -7.98 8.06 -16.60
C GLU A 474 -7.19 8.56 -15.39
N PRO A 475 -7.71 8.38 -14.16
CA PRO A 475 -6.99 8.80 -12.96
C PRO A 475 -5.59 8.20 -12.78
N PRO A 476 -5.35 6.90 -13.09
CA PRO A 476 -4.02 6.28 -12.97
C PRO A 476 -2.92 6.87 -13.85
N GLY A 477 -3.26 7.44 -15.00
CA GLY A 477 -2.32 7.99 -15.96
C GLY A 477 -2.86 9.24 -16.65
N SER A 478 -3.26 10.24 -15.90
CA SER A 478 -4.02 11.40 -16.36
C SER A 478 -3.22 12.39 -17.23
N LEU A 479 -3.87 12.92 -18.28
CA LEU A 479 -3.38 14.07 -19.06
C LEU A 479 -3.21 15.34 -18.20
N GLN A 480 -3.79 15.40 -17.00
CA GLN A 480 -3.54 16.47 -16.04
C GLN A 480 -2.07 16.49 -15.59
N LEU A 481 -1.39 15.34 -15.56
CA LEU A 481 -0.01 15.20 -15.09
C LEU A 481 1.07 15.66 -16.09
N LEU A 482 0.72 16.08 -17.31
CA LEU A 482 1.71 16.52 -18.31
C LEU A 482 2.66 17.63 -17.80
N PRO A 483 2.21 18.67 -17.06
CA PRO A 483 3.10 19.64 -16.43
C PRO A 483 3.95 19.06 -15.28
N TYR A 484 3.43 18.09 -14.54
CA TYR A 484 4.17 17.42 -13.46
C TYR A 484 5.43 16.71 -14.00
N TYR A 485 5.32 16.10 -15.18
CA TYR A 485 6.48 15.50 -15.87
C TYR A 485 7.32 16.51 -16.66
N GLY A 486 6.96 17.80 -16.64
CA GLY A 486 7.71 18.88 -17.31
C GLY A 486 7.49 18.95 -18.81
N PHE A 487 6.45 18.30 -19.35
CA PHE A 487 6.17 18.32 -20.79
C PHE A 487 5.65 19.66 -21.29
N CYS A 488 4.83 20.34 -20.52
CA CYS A 488 4.30 21.67 -20.79
C CYS A 488 4.16 22.48 -19.50
N GLU A 489 3.94 23.78 -19.63
CA GLU A 489 3.64 24.64 -18.48
C GLU A 489 2.15 24.55 -18.10
N ARG A 490 1.79 24.81 -16.83
CA ARG A 490 0.39 24.91 -16.38
C ARG A 490 -0.39 26.03 -17.09
N THR A 491 0.30 26.95 -17.75
CA THR A 491 -0.27 28.04 -18.56
C THR A 491 -0.46 27.68 -20.03
N ASP A 492 -0.04 26.49 -20.46
CA ASP A 492 -0.20 26.03 -21.84
C ASP A 492 -1.68 25.90 -22.20
N VAL A 493 -2.08 26.54 -23.30
CA VAL A 493 -3.49 26.63 -23.74
C VAL A 493 -4.05 25.26 -24.13
N ILE A 494 -3.23 24.39 -24.73
CA ILE A 494 -3.65 23.05 -25.16
C ILE A 494 -3.98 22.22 -23.91
N TRP A 495 -3.08 22.24 -22.93
CA TRP A 495 -3.27 21.55 -21.67
C TRP A 495 -4.47 22.09 -20.88
N GLN A 496 -4.62 23.43 -20.77
CA GLN A 496 -5.76 24.05 -20.08
C GLN A 496 -7.10 23.67 -20.71
N ASN A 497 -7.17 23.62 -22.05
CA ASN A 497 -8.37 23.16 -22.75
C ASN A 497 -8.65 21.67 -22.45
N THR A 498 -7.63 20.83 -22.45
CA THR A 498 -7.76 19.41 -22.11
C THR A 498 -8.35 19.23 -20.71
N VAL A 499 -7.74 19.87 -19.70
CA VAL A 499 -8.21 19.81 -18.30
C VAL A 499 -9.65 20.33 -18.18
N ARG A 500 -9.97 21.46 -18.82
CA ARG A 500 -11.32 21.99 -18.84
C ARG A 500 -12.34 20.99 -19.40
N MET A 501 -11.99 20.25 -20.48
CA MET A 501 -12.88 19.27 -21.09
C MET A 501 -13.13 18.07 -20.18
N ILE A 502 -12.08 17.45 -19.64
CA ILE A 502 -12.20 16.24 -18.81
C ILE A 502 -12.80 16.52 -17.42
N ARG A 503 -12.75 17.76 -16.94
CA ARG A 503 -13.37 18.16 -15.66
C ARG A 503 -14.71 18.86 -15.83
N SER A 504 -15.22 19.00 -17.05
CA SER A 504 -16.52 19.63 -17.29
C SER A 504 -17.68 18.71 -16.91
N ALA A 505 -18.84 19.29 -16.63
CA ALA A 505 -20.07 18.53 -16.37
C ALA A 505 -20.55 17.71 -17.58
N ASP A 506 -20.08 18.05 -18.78
CA ASP A 506 -20.43 17.34 -20.02
C ASP A 506 -19.56 16.09 -20.23
N TYR A 507 -18.45 15.95 -19.48
CA TYR A 507 -17.62 14.75 -19.55
C TYR A 507 -18.23 13.63 -18.72
N LYS A 508 -18.51 12.49 -19.35
CA LYS A 508 -19.33 11.41 -18.79
C LYS A 508 -18.80 10.77 -17.50
N PHE A 509 -17.51 10.95 -17.20
CA PHE A 509 -16.88 10.45 -15.97
C PHE A 509 -16.50 11.55 -14.98
N SER A 510 -16.89 12.79 -15.24
CA SER A 510 -16.70 13.91 -14.32
C SER A 510 -17.83 13.96 -13.29
N PHE A 511 -17.46 14.23 -12.05
CA PHE A 511 -18.39 14.49 -10.95
C PHE A 511 -18.47 16.00 -10.62
N ALA A 512 -18.25 16.85 -11.62
CA ALA A 512 -18.34 18.30 -11.47
C ALA A 512 -19.66 18.72 -10.82
N GLY A 513 -19.59 19.53 -9.77
CA GLY A 513 -20.75 19.99 -9.00
C GLY A 513 -21.14 19.09 -7.82
N LYS A 514 -20.50 17.95 -7.64
CA LYS A 514 -20.63 17.11 -6.44
C LYS A 514 -19.68 17.57 -5.32
N PRO A 515 -19.92 17.17 -4.06
CA PRO A 515 -18.99 17.40 -2.96
C PRO A 515 -17.55 16.92 -3.24
N ILE A 516 -17.41 15.73 -3.85
CA ILE A 516 -16.16 15.21 -4.38
C ILE A 516 -16.25 15.31 -5.90
N ALA A 517 -15.63 16.35 -6.48
CA ALA A 517 -15.79 16.72 -7.89
C ALA A 517 -14.63 16.21 -8.76
N GLU A 518 -14.10 15.03 -8.40
CA GLU A 518 -13.03 14.37 -9.12
C GLU A 518 -13.56 13.53 -10.29
N ILE A 519 -12.68 12.93 -11.09
CA ILE A 519 -13.08 12.10 -12.23
C ILE A 519 -12.98 10.61 -11.90
N GLY A 520 -13.80 9.82 -12.56
CA GLY A 520 -13.74 8.38 -12.62
C GLY A 520 -13.38 7.88 -14.02
N CYS A 521 -13.52 6.59 -14.23
CA CYS A 521 -13.33 5.94 -15.53
C CYS A 521 -14.23 4.69 -15.62
N PRO A 522 -14.31 3.98 -16.77
CA PRO A 522 -15.13 2.77 -16.88
C PRO A 522 -14.72 1.66 -15.90
N HIS A 523 -13.44 1.55 -15.60
CA HIS A 523 -12.89 0.57 -14.66
C HIS A 523 -13.55 0.69 -13.27
N ALA A 524 -13.59 1.92 -12.73
CA ALA A 524 -14.38 2.25 -11.54
C ALA A 524 -15.08 3.61 -11.76
N PRO A 525 -16.40 3.62 -12.02
CA PRO A 525 -17.15 4.81 -12.43
C PRO A 525 -17.57 5.68 -11.25
N TRP A 526 -16.62 5.98 -10.35
CA TRP A 526 -16.71 6.80 -9.18
C TRP A 526 -15.51 7.76 -9.11
N PRO A 527 -15.54 8.85 -8.33
CA PRO A 527 -14.37 9.70 -8.12
C PRO A 527 -13.19 8.89 -7.56
N TRP A 528 -12.04 8.98 -8.21
CA TRP A 528 -10.84 8.27 -7.76
C TRP A 528 -9.99 9.11 -6.81
N VAL A 529 -9.36 8.45 -5.82
CA VAL A 529 -8.35 9.09 -4.96
C VAL A 529 -7.12 9.50 -5.78
N LEU A 530 -6.76 8.75 -6.83
CA LEU A 530 -5.70 9.15 -7.77
C LEU A 530 -6.05 10.42 -8.55
N SER A 531 -7.33 10.65 -8.90
CA SER A 531 -7.76 11.91 -9.52
C SER A 531 -7.57 13.09 -8.57
N LEU A 532 -7.89 12.93 -7.29
CA LEU A 532 -7.61 13.94 -6.27
C LEU A 532 -6.09 14.22 -6.14
N CYS A 533 -5.24 13.18 -6.23
CA CYS A 533 -3.79 13.35 -6.27
C CYS A 533 -3.34 14.17 -7.48
N ASN A 534 -3.90 13.89 -8.67
CA ASN A 534 -3.62 14.66 -9.88
C ASN A 534 -4.02 16.12 -9.72
N SER A 535 -5.17 16.39 -9.10
CA SER A 535 -5.65 17.74 -8.78
C SER A 535 -4.73 18.48 -7.81
N LEU A 536 -4.23 17.81 -6.78
CA LEU A 536 -3.23 18.35 -5.84
C LEU A 536 -1.93 18.77 -6.55
N LEU A 537 -1.47 17.96 -7.52
CA LEU A 537 -0.22 18.21 -8.25
C LEU A 537 -0.35 19.24 -9.39
N CYS A 538 -1.53 19.42 -9.96
CA CYS A 538 -1.68 20.10 -11.24
C CYS A 538 -2.58 21.36 -11.23
N GLY A 539 -2.63 22.08 -10.12
CA GLY A 539 -3.21 23.43 -10.07
C GLY A 539 -4.64 23.50 -9.53
N HIS A 540 -5.21 22.41 -9.06
CA HIS A 540 -6.50 22.37 -8.38
C HIS A 540 -6.38 22.08 -6.87
N ALA A 541 -5.21 22.34 -6.29
CA ALA A 541 -4.85 21.96 -4.92
C ALA A 541 -5.82 22.51 -3.87
N GLU A 542 -6.30 23.74 -3.99
CA GLU A 542 -7.23 24.33 -3.02
C GLU A 542 -8.57 23.56 -2.97
N GLN A 543 -9.10 23.16 -4.13
CA GLN A 543 -10.31 22.35 -4.20
C GLN A 543 -10.06 20.95 -3.64
N ALA A 544 -9.00 20.28 -4.09
CA ALA A 544 -8.65 18.93 -3.67
C ALA A 544 -8.38 18.84 -2.15
N LEU A 545 -7.75 19.86 -1.54
CA LEU A 545 -7.56 19.93 -0.09
C LEU A 545 -8.90 20.03 0.67
N ARG A 546 -9.88 20.81 0.15
CA ARG A 546 -11.23 20.86 0.74
C ARG A 546 -11.93 19.50 0.62
N GLU A 547 -11.86 18.87 -0.53
CA GLU A 547 -12.45 17.54 -0.76
C GLU A 547 -11.84 16.50 0.19
N LEU A 548 -10.53 16.48 0.35
CA LEU A 548 -9.84 15.56 1.23
C LEU A 548 -10.30 15.66 2.70
N THR A 549 -10.68 16.86 3.18
CA THR A 549 -11.16 17.03 4.56
C THR A 549 -12.55 16.42 4.81
N ILE A 550 -13.31 16.12 3.76
CA ILE A 550 -14.64 15.51 3.85
C ILE A 550 -14.69 14.07 3.32
N MET A 551 -13.52 13.51 2.96
CA MET A 551 -13.39 12.14 2.46
C MET A 551 -12.93 11.19 3.55
N PRO A 552 -13.81 10.39 4.17
CA PRO A 552 -13.42 9.34 5.10
C PRO A 552 -12.64 8.21 4.43
N MET A 553 -12.75 8.05 3.11
CA MET A 553 -12.09 6.98 2.35
C MET A 553 -12.37 5.60 3.00
N ASP A 554 -11.37 4.74 3.09
CA ASP A 554 -11.43 3.47 3.82
C ASP A 554 -10.95 3.66 5.27
N ASN A 555 -11.79 4.27 6.11
CA ASN A 555 -11.46 4.60 7.50
C ASN A 555 -10.13 5.40 7.64
N GLY A 556 -9.95 6.42 6.80
CA GLY A 556 -8.77 7.30 6.75
C GLY A 556 -7.64 6.78 5.86
N ILE A 557 -7.79 5.61 5.24
CA ILE A 557 -6.80 5.01 4.35
C ILE A 557 -7.25 5.18 2.90
N ALA A 558 -6.31 5.47 2.02
CA ALA A 558 -6.57 5.60 0.60
C ALA A 558 -7.15 4.30 0.01
N CYS A 559 -8.14 4.48 -0.84
CA CYS A 559 -8.78 3.45 -1.64
C CYS A 559 -8.73 3.85 -3.11
N GLU A 560 -9.24 3.02 -3.99
CA GLU A 560 -9.28 3.32 -5.41
C GLU A 560 -10.28 4.45 -5.71
N SER A 561 -11.55 4.25 -5.35
CA SER A 561 -12.59 5.24 -5.59
C SER A 561 -13.52 5.44 -4.40
N VAL A 562 -14.23 6.57 -4.40
CA VAL A 562 -15.11 6.99 -3.32
C VAL A 562 -16.48 7.42 -3.85
N ASP A 563 -17.49 7.36 -3.00
CA ASP A 563 -18.80 7.94 -3.30
C ASP A 563 -18.70 9.47 -3.39
N ALA A 564 -19.27 10.03 -4.45
CA ALA A 564 -19.17 11.46 -4.78
C ALA A 564 -19.83 12.41 -3.77
N ASP A 565 -20.78 11.92 -2.99
CA ASP A 565 -21.54 12.71 -2.01
C ASP A 565 -21.01 12.53 -0.59
N THR A 566 -20.53 11.33 -0.23
CA THR A 566 -20.11 10.99 1.14
C THR A 566 -18.59 10.86 1.31
N GLY A 567 -17.85 10.62 0.23
CA GLY A 567 -16.40 10.36 0.27
C GLY A 567 -16.02 9.00 0.87
N GLU A 568 -16.99 8.12 1.17
CA GLU A 568 -16.73 6.76 1.64
C GLU A 568 -16.22 5.89 0.49
N CYS A 569 -15.36 4.91 0.81
CA CYS A 569 -14.81 3.98 -0.15
C CYS A 569 -15.91 3.22 -0.90
N THR A 570 -15.82 3.18 -2.24
CA THR A 570 -16.72 2.39 -3.11
C THR A 570 -16.02 1.18 -3.70
N THR A 571 -14.78 1.34 -4.18
CA THR A 571 -13.96 0.25 -4.75
C THR A 571 -12.52 0.29 -4.23
N GLY A 572 -11.84 -0.85 -4.29
CA GLY A 572 -10.41 -0.96 -4.00
C GLY A 572 -10.01 -0.49 -2.61
N SER A 573 -10.66 -1.01 -1.55
CA SER A 573 -10.28 -0.74 -0.16
C SER A 573 -8.82 -1.07 0.11
N ALA A 574 -8.17 -0.34 1.00
CA ALA A 574 -6.79 -0.60 1.43
C ALA A 574 -5.75 -0.59 0.27
N PHE A 575 -5.79 0.41 -0.60
CA PHE A 575 -4.90 0.57 -1.75
C PHE A 575 -3.58 1.24 -1.34
N ALA A 576 -2.55 0.43 -1.05
CA ALA A 576 -1.34 0.91 -0.38
C ALA A 576 -0.44 1.78 -1.29
N THR A 577 -0.37 1.50 -2.57
CA THR A 577 0.43 2.31 -3.50
C THR A 577 -0.23 3.66 -3.77
N CYS A 578 -1.58 3.70 -3.86
CA CYS A 578 -2.34 4.95 -3.91
C CYS A 578 -2.13 5.81 -2.64
N ALA A 579 -2.07 5.18 -1.46
CA ALA A 579 -1.73 5.89 -0.21
C ALA A 579 -0.38 6.60 -0.29
N GLY A 580 0.60 5.98 -0.93
CA GLY A 580 1.90 6.59 -1.22
C GLY A 580 1.78 7.81 -2.13
N PHE A 581 1.02 7.72 -3.22
CA PHE A 581 0.84 8.84 -4.13
C PHE A 581 0.06 9.99 -3.49
N LEU A 582 -0.94 9.67 -2.67
CA LEU A 582 -1.67 10.67 -1.89
C LEU A 582 -0.73 11.47 -0.96
N CYS A 583 0.16 10.80 -0.25
CA CYS A 583 1.14 11.47 0.61
C CYS A 583 2.08 12.38 -0.20
N HIS A 584 2.59 11.90 -1.33
CA HIS A 584 3.45 12.69 -2.21
C HIS A 584 2.73 13.94 -2.74
N ALA A 585 1.51 13.78 -3.26
CA ALA A 585 0.72 14.87 -3.81
C ALA A 585 0.33 15.91 -2.74
N LEU A 586 -0.13 15.44 -1.58
CA LEU A 586 -0.51 16.29 -0.45
C LEU A 586 0.66 17.15 0.05
N LEU A 587 1.83 16.53 0.23
CA LEU A 587 3.03 17.25 0.69
C LEU A 587 3.50 18.29 -0.34
N THR A 588 3.43 17.96 -1.63
CA THR A 588 3.79 18.86 -2.72
C THR A 588 2.86 20.07 -2.73
N ALA A 589 1.56 19.86 -2.68
CA ALA A 589 0.56 20.93 -2.63
C ALA A 589 0.74 21.87 -1.42
N CYS A 590 1.00 21.30 -0.22
CA CYS A 590 1.24 22.09 0.98
C CYS A 590 2.52 22.95 0.90
N LYS A 591 3.57 22.48 0.23
CA LYS A 591 4.80 23.25 0.02
C LYS A 591 4.63 24.40 -0.97
N GLU A 592 3.94 24.15 -2.08
CA GLU A 592 3.63 25.18 -3.08
C GLU A 592 2.74 26.29 -2.49
N GLY A 593 1.72 25.94 -1.71
CA GLY A 593 0.86 26.90 -0.99
C GLY A 593 1.60 27.78 0.02
N SER A 594 2.63 27.24 0.68
CA SER A 594 3.46 27.99 1.62
C SER A 594 4.37 29.02 0.97
N SER A 595 4.76 28.81 -0.30
CA SER A 595 5.57 29.76 -1.09
C SER A 595 4.74 30.92 -1.67
N CYS A 596 3.42 30.81 -1.73
CA CYS A 596 2.49 31.83 -2.22
C CYS A 596 1.99 32.78 -1.12
N GLY A 597 2.31 32.50 0.15
CA GLY A 597 1.85 33.23 1.35
C GLY A 597 2.79 34.33 1.86
N THR A 598 3.80 34.74 1.07
CA THR A 598 4.67 35.88 1.37
C THR A 598 4.69 36.87 0.20
N ILE A 599 3.62 37.62 0.09
CA ILE A 599 3.62 38.99 -0.48
C ILE A 599 2.91 39.89 0.51
#